data_f922c2a96732c62f63fa2ddde35e50db
#
_entry.id   f922c2a96732c62f63fa2ddde35e50db
#
_cell.length_a   1.000
_cell.length_b   1.000
_cell.length_c   1.000
_cell.angle_alpha   90.00
_cell.angle_beta   90.00
_cell.angle_gamma   90.00
#
_symmetry.space_group_name_H-M   'P 1'
#
loop_
_entity.id
_entity.type
_entity.pdbx_description
1 polymer ?
#
loop_
_entity_poly.entity_id
_entity_poly.type
_entity_poly.pdbx_seq_one_letter_code
_entity_poly.pdbx_strand_id
1 'polypeptide(L)'
;MKLSDKLALWTFSLLLCVLSCVCCIKEEREECPCRLIVDLSDVDSADVASVDVLLASCSDFSYVGERMADSYGSDEVILVPRDELFLNVCYGDEGLMDVGGLRIPLGEACPPVYLYSSVIDASGSEFVRHQVRMHKCHCVMKIYVEGEDFPFEMHVKGGVCGYDAAGYPLPGDFTCSPDDIGESTFSVILPRQTDASLLLQINDGTGVVKTFALGEYIKACGYDWTDYDLKDLTVGIDYARTQIVIAVQGWDEVYEFDIVI
;
A
#
# COMPACT_ATOMS: atom_id res chain seq x y z
N MET A 1 49.04 -46.37 44.82
CA MET A 1 48.53 -45.05 44.33
C MET A 1 48.28 -44.20 45.58
N LYS A 2 49.12 -43.22 45.83
CA LYS A 2 49.09 -42.39 47.04
C LYS A 2 47.84 -41.47 47.00
N LEU A 3 47.28 -41.11 48.16
CA LEU A 3 46.07 -40.27 48.30
C LEU A 3 46.23 -38.93 47.55
N SER A 4 47.50 -38.43 47.46
CA SER A 4 47.89 -37.24 46.69
C SER A 4 47.61 -37.36 45.20
N ASP A 5 47.79 -38.54 44.61
CA ASP A 5 47.60 -38.76 43.17
C ASP A 5 46.09 -38.78 42.79
N LYS A 6 45.27 -39.29 43.69
CA LYS A 6 43.80 -39.24 43.50
C LYS A 6 43.27 -37.81 43.62
N LEU A 7 43.77 -37.03 44.57
CA LEU A 7 43.34 -35.63 44.74
C LEU A 7 43.76 -34.78 43.54
N ALA A 8 44.94 -34.96 43.01
CA ALA A 8 45.41 -34.29 41.80
C ALA A 8 44.58 -34.65 40.56
N LEU A 9 44.16 -35.91 40.44
CA LEU A 9 43.29 -36.37 39.33
C LEU A 9 41.90 -35.76 39.42
N TRP A 10 41.33 -35.65 40.63
CA TRP A 10 40.02 -35.03 40.86
C TRP A 10 40.04 -33.54 40.60
N THR A 11 41.06 -32.82 41.02
CA THR A 11 41.20 -31.38 40.76
C THR A 11 41.42 -31.09 39.29
N PHE A 12 42.16 -31.92 38.58
CA PHE A 12 42.37 -31.81 37.13
C PHE A 12 41.07 -32.07 36.35
N SER A 13 40.30 -33.11 36.76
CA SER A 13 38.98 -33.40 36.14
C SER A 13 37.97 -32.28 36.39
N LEU A 14 37.94 -31.70 37.59
CA LEU A 14 37.09 -30.57 37.92
C LEU A 14 37.44 -29.31 37.12
N LEU A 15 38.75 -29.06 36.95
CA LEU A 15 39.24 -27.94 36.15
C LEU A 15 38.90 -28.10 34.68
N LEU A 16 38.98 -29.35 34.16
CA LEU A 16 38.57 -29.65 32.76
C LEU A 16 37.08 -29.46 32.55
N CYS A 17 36.24 -29.86 33.51
CA CYS A 17 34.80 -29.62 33.47
C CYS A 17 34.45 -28.12 33.54
N VAL A 18 35.16 -27.33 34.35
CA VAL A 18 34.93 -25.89 34.42
C VAL A 18 35.37 -25.21 33.14
N LEU A 19 36.48 -25.64 32.53
CA LEU A 19 36.93 -25.11 31.24
C LEU A 19 36.01 -25.48 30.09
N SER A 20 35.38 -26.66 30.11
CA SER A 20 34.38 -27.04 29.11
C SER A 20 33.05 -26.27 29.26
N CYS A 21 32.70 -25.82 30.47
CA CYS A 21 31.52 -24.99 30.71
C CYS A 21 31.75 -23.51 30.34
N VAL A 22 32.99 -23.05 30.18
CA VAL A 22 33.32 -21.67 29.81
C VAL A 22 33.46 -21.50 28.30
N CYS A 23 33.50 -22.58 27.54
CA CYS A 23 33.28 -22.54 26.10
C CYS A 23 31.77 -22.27 25.81
N CYS A 24 31.22 -21.19 26.36
CA CYS A 24 30.14 -20.53 25.69
C CYS A 24 30.69 -20.12 24.34
N ILE A 25 30.37 -20.88 23.31
CA ILE A 25 30.42 -20.42 21.94
C ILE A 25 29.61 -19.10 21.99
N LYS A 26 30.32 -17.96 21.93
CA LYS A 26 29.69 -16.71 21.54
C LYS A 26 29.28 -16.97 20.09
N GLU A 27 28.12 -17.59 19.92
CA GLU A 27 27.43 -17.48 18.64
C GLU A 27 27.34 -15.97 18.36
N GLU A 28 27.91 -15.55 17.25
CA GLU A 28 27.69 -14.20 16.75
C GLU A 28 26.23 -14.12 16.42
N ARG A 29 25.40 -13.83 17.45
CA ARG A 29 23.92 -13.77 17.34
C ARG A 29 23.48 -12.73 16.33
N GLU A 30 24.38 -11.81 15.98
CA GLU A 30 24.13 -10.80 14.94
C GLU A 30 24.01 -11.43 13.54
N GLU A 31 24.62 -12.59 13.29
CA GLU A 31 24.48 -13.32 12.03
C GLU A 31 23.25 -14.25 11.98
N CYS A 32 22.61 -14.52 13.13
CA CYS A 32 21.41 -15.34 13.15
C CYS A 32 20.22 -14.58 12.62
N PRO A 33 19.43 -15.15 11.68
CA PRO A 33 18.24 -14.47 11.15
C PRO A 33 17.20 -14.25 12.25
N CYS A 34 16.41 -13.18 12.10
CA CYS A 34 15.20 -12.96 12.87
C CYS A 34 14.06 -13.80 12.28
N ARG A 35 13.18 -14.31 13.14
CA ARG A 35 11.97 -15.03 12.77
C ARG A 35 10.81 -14.05 12.75
N LEU A 36 10.34 -13.69 11.56
CA LEU A 36 9.20 -12.79 11.38
C LEU A 36 7.93 -13.61 11.13
N ILE A 37 6.86 -13.29 11.87
CA ILE A 37 5.49 -13.72 11.56
C ILE A 37 4.72 -12.47 11.11
N VAL A 38 4.19 -12.52 9.89
CA VAL A 38 3.23 -11.55 9.37
C VAL A 38 1.84 -12.05 9.73
N ASP A 39 1.20 -11.40 10.69
CA ASP A 39 -0.10 -11.80 11.22
C ASP A 39 -1.23 -11.18 10.36
N LEU A 40 -1.91 -12.03 9.60
CA LEU A 40 -2.99 -11.67 8.69
C LEU A 40 -4.38 -11.96 9.26
N SER A 41 -4.49 -12.23 10.57
CA SER A 41 -5.75 -12.63 11.20
C SER A 41 -6.88 -11.59 11.12
N ASP A 42 -6.53 -10.31 10.89
CA ASP A 42 -7.50 -9.22 10.68
C ASP A 42 -7.93 -9.06 9.21
N VAL A 43 -7.34 -9.81 8.29
CA VAL A 43 -7.75 -9.82 6.87
C VAL A 43 -8.97 -10.70 6.71
N ASP A 44 -10.04 -10.18 6.10
CA ASP A 44 -11.27 -10.96 5.90
C ASP A 44 -11.07 -12.02 4.82
N SER A 45 -10.92 -13.26 5.26
CA SER A 45 -10.71 -14.42 4.38
C SER A 45 -11.93 -14.79 3.51
N ALA A 46 -13.10 -14.23 3.80
CA ALA A 46 -14.28 -14.43 2.96
C ALA A 46 -14.27 -13.53 1.72
N ASP A 47 -13.72 -12.34 1.85
CA ASP A 47 -13.67 -11.34 0.79
C ASP A 47 -12.33 -11.33 0.04
N VAL A 48 -11.23 -11.75 0.70
CA VAL A 48 -9.86 -11.70 0.16
C VAL A 48 -9.29 -13.11 0.04
N ALA A 49 -9.21 -13.63 -1.18
CA ALA A 49 -8.74 -14.99 -1.45
C ALA A 49 -7.22 -15.16 -1.23
N SER A 50 -6.44 -14.15 -1.57
CA SER A 50 -4.99 -14.12 -1.33
C SER A 50 -4.48 -12.70 -1.17
N VAL A 51 -3.35 -12.57 -0.50
CA VAL A 51 -2.56 -11.33 -0.42
C VAL A 51 -1.11 -11.61 -0.79
N ASP A 52 -0.45 -10.61 -1.37
CA ASP A 52 1.00 -10.62 -1.56
C ASP A 52 1.70 -10.02 -0.35
N VAL A 53 2.75 -10.70 0.12
CA VAL A 53 3.63 -10.23 1.19
C VAL A 53 5.00 -9.95 0.60
N LEU A 54 5.41 -8.70 0.65
CA LEU A 54 6.67 -8.21 0.10
C LEU A 54 7.52 -7.63 1.24
N LEU A 55 8.77 -8.06 1.31
CA LEU A 55 9.75 -7.56 2.27
C LEU A 55 11.01 -7.13 1.53
N ALA A 56 11.56 -6.01 1.94
CA ALA A 56 12.87 -5.55 1.49
C ALA A 56 13.63 -4.92 2.66
N SER A 57 14.97 -5.03 2.65
CA SER A 57 15.83 -4.27 3.57
C SER A 57 16.67 -3.26 2.78
N CYS A 58 17.33 -2.36 3.51
CA CYS A 58 18.34 -1.48 2.92
C CYS A 58 19.60 -2.23 2.46
N SER A 59 19.79 -3.48 2.93
CA SER A 59 20.75 -4.45 2.42
C SER A 59 20.12 -5.23 1.26
N ASP A 60 20.83 -6.22 0.73
CA ASP A 60 20.40 -6.97 -0.48
C ASP A 60 19.27 -8.00 -0.23
N PHE A 61 18.54 -7.92 0.89
CA PHE A 61 17.45 -8.85 1.17
C PHE A 61 16.15 -8.40 0.52
N SER A 62 15.48 -9.34 -0.17
CA SER A 62 14.11 -9.20 -0.63
C SER A 62 13.37 -10.53 -0.53
N TYR A 63 12.08 -10.46 -0.25
CA TYR A 63 11.17 -11.60 -0.20
C TYR A 63 9.84 -11.20 -0.84
N VAL A 64 9.31 -12.07 -1.66
CA VAL A 64 7.96 -11.97 -2.23
C VAL A 64 7.28 -13.32 -2.02
N GLY A 65 6.11 -13.32 -1.44
CA GLY A 65 5.34 -14.53 -1.20
C GLY A 65 3.85 -14.25 -1.15
N GLU A 66 3.08 -15.08 -1.82
CA GLU A 66 1.63 -15.07 -1.75
C GLU A 66 1.15 -15.84 -0.51
N ARG A 67 0.11 -15.35 0.14
CA ARG A 67 -0.60 -15.99 1.26
C ARG A 67 -2.05 -16.18 0.88
N MET A 68 -2.49 -17.42 0.95
CA MET A 68 -3.87 -17.82 0.69
C MET A 68 -4.75 -17.64 1.94
N ALA A 69 -6.04 -17.40 1.75
CA ALA A 69 -7.02 -17.16 2.81
C ALA A 69 -7.03 -18.22 3.93
N ASP A 70 -6.79 -19.48 3.60
CA ASP A 70 -6.74 -20.60 4.55
C ASP A 70 -5.50 -20.55 5.48
N SER A 71 -4.49 -19.73 5.13
CA SER A 71 -3.25 -19.56 5.90
C SER A 71 -3.21 -18.28 6.74
N TYR A 72 -4.21 -17.37 6.67
CA TYR A 72 -4.16 -16.08 7.34
C TYR A 72 -4.02 -16.17 8.86
N GLY A 73 -4.57 -17.18 9.49
CA GLY A 73 -4.39 -17.46 10.92
C GLY A 73 -3.18 -18.33 11.27
N SER A 74 -2.31 -18.65 10.31
CA SER A 74 -1.14 -19.50 10.55
C SER A 74 0.04 -18.69 11.10
N ASP A 75 0.87 -19.37 11.93
CA ASP A 75 2.15 -18.82 12.43
C ASP A 75 3.29 -19.16 11.45
N GLU A 76 3.09 -18.90 10.16
CA GLU A 76 4.14 -19.13 9.18
C GLU A 76 5.31 -18.15 9.39
N VAL A 77 6.51 -18.71 9.53
CA VAL A 77 7.73 -17.97 9.85
C VAL A 77 8.50 -17.64 8.58
N ILE A 78 8.80 -16.36 8.38
CA ILE A 78 9.76 -15.88 7.38
C ILE A 78 11.08 -15.61 8.10
N LEU A 79 12.18 -16.16 7.57
CA LEU A 79 13.53 -15.85 8.08
C LEU A 79 14.04 -14.58 7.40
N VAL A 80 14.30 -13.54 8.17
CA VAL A 80 14.72 -12.23 7.70
C VAL A 80 16.05 -11.83 8.34
N PRO A 81 16.88 -10.98 7.70
CA PRO A 81 18.06 -10.42 8.32
C PRO A 81 17.66 -9.59 9.55
N ARG A 82 18.61 -9.41 10.48
CA ARG A 82 18.46 -8.49 11.60
C ARG A 82 18.75 -7.07 11.14
N ASP A 83 17.76 -6.47 10.49
CA ASP A 83 17.85 -5.16 9.86
C ASP A 83 16.50 -4.44 9.96
N GLU A 84 16.44 -3.21 9.52
CA GLU A 84 15.20 -2.50 9.25
C GLU A 84 14.61 -3.01 7.93
N LEU A 85 13.34 -3.42 7.97
CA LEU A 85 12.64 -4.03 6.84
C LEU A 85 11.43 -3.19 6.45
N PHE A 86 11.27 -2.96 5.17
CA PHE A 86 10.00 -2.49 4.60
C PHE A 86 9.09 -3.70 4.37
N LEU A 87 7.95 -3.72 5.03
CA LEU A 87 6.88 -4.70 4.82
C LEU A 87 5.77 -4.05 4.01
N ASN A 88 5.41 -4.65 2.91
CA ASN A 88 4.19 -4.36 2.18
C ASN A 88 3.33 -5.62 2.10
N VAL A 89 2.05 -5.47 2.37
CA VAL A 89 1.04 -6.51 2.13
C VAL A 89 -0.03 -5.89 1.27
N CYS A 90 -0.36 -6.50 0.13
CA CYS A 90 -1.30 -5.94 -0.82
C CYS A 90 -2.20 -6.99 -1.45
N TYR A 91 -3.32 -6.54 -1.99
CA TYR A 91 -4.13 -7.26 -2.95
C TYR A 91 -4.85 -6.27 -3.88
N GLY A 92 -5.29 -6.75 -5.06
CA GLY A 92 -5.95 -5.93 -6.06
C GLY A 92 -5.01 -5.00 -6.84
N ASP A 93 -3.70 -5.19 -6.71
CA ASP A 93 -2.66 -4.41 -7.38
C ASP A 93 -2.42 -4.81 -8.84
N GLU A 94 -3.09 -5.86 -9.31
CA GLU A 94 -3.00 -6.39 -10.69
C GLU A 94 -1.56 -6.73 -11.12
N GLY A 95 -0.69 -7.07 -10.16
CA GLY A 95 0.70 -7.40 -10.39
C GLY A 95 1.62 -6.20 -10.63
N LEU A 96 1.18 -4.99 -10.28
CA LEU A 96 1.97 -3.77 -10.39
C LEU A 96 2.84 -3.50 -9.15
N MET A 97 2.62 -4.25 -8.06
CA MET A 97 3.39 -4.10 -6.82
C MET A 97 4.67 -4.92 -6.87
N ASP A 98 5.78 -4.31 -6.52
CA ASP A 98 7.05 -4.97 -6.27
C ASP A 98 7.67 -4.49 -4.95
N VAL A 99 8.87 -4.95 -4.60
CA VAL A 99 9.57 -4.54 -3.37
C VAL A 99 9.96 -3.06 -3.34
N GLY A 100 9.93 -2.39 -4.48
CA GLY A 100 10.17 -0.95 -4.61
C GLY A 100 8.90 -0.11 -4.52
N GLY A 101 7.73 -0.76 -4.43
CA GLY A 101 6.42 -0.13 -4.38
C GLY A 101 5.54 -0.41 -5.58
N LEU A 102 4.44 0.31 -5.70
CA LEU A 102 3.49 0.23 -6.81
C LEU A 102 3.68 1.40 -7.75
N ARG A 103 3.83 1.12 -9.07
CA ARG A 103 3.90 2.15 -10.11
C ARG A 103 2.79 1.95 -11.13
N ILE A 104 1.97 2.98 -11.30
CA ILE A 104 0.90 3.02 -12.30
C ILE A 104 1.52 3.49 -13.62
N PRO A 105 1.42 2.72 -14.71
CA PRO A 105 1.90 3.15 -16.01
C PRO A 105 1.13 4.38 -16.51
N LEU A 106 1.79 5.24 -17.26
CA LEU A 106 1.14 6.40 -17.86
C LEU A 106 0.06 5.96 -18.87
N GLY A 107 -1.12 6.46 -18.72
CA GLY A 107 -2.28 6.09 -19.54
C GLY A 107 -3.19 5.05 -18.91
N GLU A 108 -2.75 4.39 -17.84
CA GLU A 108 -3.51 3.37 -17.13
C GLU A 108 -4.22 3.95 -15.89
N ALA A 109 -5.36 3.37 -15.52
CA ALA A 109 -6.02 3.68 -14.26
C ALA A 109 -5.25 3.08 -13.07
N CYS A 110 -5.45 3.62 -11.87
CA CYS A 110 -4.97 2.97 -10.66
C CYS A 110 -5.68 1.62 -10.51
N PRO A 111 -4.98 0.52 -10.14
CA PRO A 111 -5.67 -0.71 -9.78
C PRO A 111 -6.47 -0.54 -8.48
N PRO A 112 -7.47 -1.38 -8.20
CA PRO A 112 -8.27 -1.32 -6.98
C PRO A 112 -7.50 -1.84 -5.76
N VAL A 113 -6.32 -1.26 -5.49
CA VAL A 113 -5.34 -1.74 -4.52
C VAL A 113 -5.77 -1.48 -3.08
N TYR A 114 -5.66 -2.52 -2.26
CA TYR A 114 -5.62 -2.45 -0.81
C TYR A 114 -4.20 -2.72 -0.35
N LEU A 115 -3.69 -1.88 0.52
CA LEU A 115 -2.29 -1.88 0.91
C LEU A 115 -2.15 -1.70 2.42
N TYR A 116 -1.22 -2.45 2.99
CA TYR A 116 -0.63 -2.18 4.29
C TYR A 116 0.88 -2.03 4.12
N SER A 117 1.44 -0.95 4.62
CA SER A 117 2.88 -0.71 4.60
C SER A 117 3.38 -0.34 5.98
N SER A 118 4.53 -0.89 6.36
CA SER A 118 5.16 -0.62 7.65
C SER A 118 6.67 -0.82 7.57
N VAL A 119 7.37 -0.14 8.46
CA VAL A 119 8.79 -0.39 8.72
C VAL A 119 8.91 -1.25 9.96
N ILE A 120 9.61 -2.38 9.86
CA ILE A 120 9.82 -3.35 10.94
C ILE A 120 11.29 -3.30 11.36
N ASP A 121 11.57 -2.98 12.62
CA ASP A 121 12.91 -3.14 13.20
C ASP A 121 13.11 -4.57 13.69
N ALA A 122 13.86 -5.36 12.94
CA ALA A 122 14.26 -6.71 13.30
C ALA A 122 15.70 -6.79 13.88
N SER A 123 16.41 -5.65 14.00
CA SER A 123 17.85 -5.62 14.36
C SER A 123 18.16 -6.20 15.73
N GLY A 124 17.30 -5.91 16.72
CA GLY A 124 17.51 -6.33 18.12
C GLY A 124 16.79 -7.62 18.53
N SER A 125 16.03 -8.25 17.62
CA SER A 125 15.07 -9.30 17.98
C SER A 125 15.41 -10.66 17.34
N GLU A 126 15.17 -11.75 18.05
CA GLU A 126 15.21 -13.12 17.51
C GLU A 126 13.86 -13.51 16.90
N PHE A 127 12.81 -12.80 17.30
CA PHE A 127 11.43 -13.06 16.89
C PHE A 127 10.63 -11.75 16.86
N VAL A 128 9.90 -11.54 15.77
CA VAL A 128 8.95 -10.41 15.61
C VAL A 128 7.64 -10.97 15.08
N ARG A 129 6.53 -10.59 15.71
CA ARG A 129 5.17 -10.76 15.17
C ARG A 129 4.64 -9.39 14.82
N HIS A 130 4.19 -9.23 13.59
CA HIS A 130 3.67 -7.96 13.08
C HIS A 130 2.26 -8.15 12.54
N GLN A 131 1.30 -7.44 13.12
CA GLN A 131 -0.11 -7.51 12.72
C GLN A 131 -0.36 -6.59 11.54
N VAL A 132 -1.09 -7.09 10.55
CA VAL A 132 -1.45 -6.39 9.32
C VAL A 132 -2.90 -5.94 9.38
N ARG A 133 -3.14 -4.69 9.00
CA ARG A 133 -4.47 -4.14 8.79
C ARG A 133 -4.53 -3.49 7.41
N MET A 134 -5.25 -4.12 6.51
CA MET A 134 -5.39 -3.63 5.13
C MET A 134 -6.19 -2.34 5.06
N HIS A 135 -5.79 -1.45 4.16
CA HIS A 135 -6.45 -0.17 3.92
C HIS A 135 -6.76 0.01 2.44
N LYS A 136 -7.92 0.60 2.15
CA LYS A 136 -8.32 0.98 0.80
C LYS A 136 -7.51 2.19 0.34
N CYS A 137 -6.51 1.98 -0.53
CA CYS A 137 -5.61 3.02 -1.00
C CYS A 137 -6.00 3.63 -2.35
N HIS A 138 -7.16 3.30 -2.88
CA HIS A 138 -7.70 3.82 -4.11
C HIS A 138 -9.06 4.51 -3.89
N CYS A 139 -9.42 5.41 -4.79
CA CYS A 139 -10.72 6.08 -4.82
C CYS A 139 -11.39 5.78 -6.16
N VAL A 140 -12.57 5.17 -6.14
CA VAL A 140 -13.41 5.06 -7.34
C VAL A 140 -14.15 6.36 -7.53
N MET A 141 -13.90 7.05 -8.64
CA MET A 141 -14.62 8.27 -8.99
C MET A 141 -15.55 7.99 -10.16
N LYS A 142 -16.85 8.21 -9.94
CA LYS A 142 -17.88 8.18 -10.98
C LYS A 142 -18.15 9.59 -11.47
N ILE A 143 -18.17 9.79 -12.78
CA ILE A 143 -18.37 11.07 -13.44
C ILE A 143 -19.66 10.99 -14.26
N TYR A 144 -20.63 11.80 -13.94
CA TYR A 144 -21.87 11.94 -14.70
C TYR A 144 -21.80 13.24 -15.50
N VAL A 145 -22.03 13.16 -16.81
CA VAL A 145 -22.03 14.34 -17.68
C VAL A 145 -23.47 14.59 -18.14
N GLU A 146 -24.06 15.71 -17.72
CA GLU A 146 -25.37 16.18 -18.22
C GLU A 146 -25.18 16.94 -19.51
N GLY A 147 -25.95 16.60 -20.54
CA GLY A 147 -25.94 17.22 -21.85
C GLY A 147 -26.37 16.26 -22.95
N GLU A 148 -26.47 16.78 -24.20
CA GLU A 148 -26.86 15.97 -25.37
C GLU A 148 -25.74 14.97 -25.74
N ASP A 149 -26.12 13.91 -26.49
CA ASP A 149 -25.25 12.78 -26.92
C ASP A 149 -23.87 13.21 -27.43
N PHE A 150 -22.88 13.16 -26.55
CA PHE A 150 -21.51 13.56 -26.88
C PHE A 150 -20.57 12.37 -26.95
N PRO A 151 -19.76 12.24 -27.99
CA PRO A 151 -18.54 11.46 -27.94
C PRO A 151 -17.46 12.30 -27.22
N PHE A 152 -17.50 12.35 -25.89
CA PHE A 152 -16.47 13.03 -25.13
C PHE A 152 -15.22 12.15 -25.02
N GLU A 153 -14.08 12.72 -25.31
CA GLU A 153 -12.79 12.17 -24.91
C GLU A 153 -12.43 12.83 -23.57
N MET A 154 -12.25 12.03 -22.53
CA MET A 154 -11.93 12.51 -21.20
C MET A 154 -10.59 11.96 -20.72
N HIS A 155 -9.85 12.83 -20.01
CA HIS A 155 -8.63 12.45 -19.34
C HIS A 155 -8.63 13.02 -17.93
N VAL A 156 -8.32 12.16 -16.96
CA VAL A 156 -8.03 12.57 -15.59
C VAL A 156 -6.51 12.62 -15.40
N LYS A 157 -6.02 13.70 -14.83
CA LYS A 157 -4.60 13.94 -14.59
C LYS A 157 -4.36 14.27 -13.12
N GLY A 158 -3.28 13.73 -12.56
CA GLY A 158 -2.90 13.96 -11.17
C GLY A 158 -1.39 13.97 -10.98
N GLY A 159 -0.96 14.28 -9.76
CA GLY A 159 0.46 14.38 -9.37
C GLY A 159 1.01 13.15 -8.67
N VAL A 160 0.25 12.04 -8.60
CA VAL A 160 0.67 10.80 -7.93
C VAL A 160 0.52 9.63 -8.87
N CYS A 161 1.61 8.89 -9.12
CA CYS A 161 1.67 7.74 -10.02
C CYS A 161 1.84 6.41 -9.29
N GLY A 162 1.49 6.30 -8.01
CA GLY A 162 1.59 5.06 -7.25
C GLY A 162 1.99 5.26 -5.80
N TYR A 163 2.70 4.25 -5.25
CA TYR A 163 3.17 4.21 -3.86
C TYR A 163 4.62 3.75 -3.81
N ASP A 164 5.44 4.34 -2.95
CA ASP A 164 6.82 3.89 -2.73
C ASP A 164 6.89 2.64 -1.83
N ALA A 165 8.09 2.11 -1.60
CA ALA A 165 8.31 0.93 -0.76
C ALA A 165 7.85 1.10 0.71
N ALA A 166 7.72 2.33 1.18
CA ALA A 166 7.21 2.63 2.52
C ALA A 166 5.69 2.92 2.53
N GLY A 167 5.02 2.79 1.36
CA GLY A 167 3.58 2.99 1.20
C GLY A 167 3.16 4.46 1.09
N TYR A 168 4.10 5.39 0.94
CA TYR A 168 3.77 6.79 0.69
C TYR A 168 3.40 7.03 -0.78
N PRO A 169 2.47 7.97 -1.05
CA PRO A 169 2.16 8.36 -2.41
C PRO A 169 3.42 8.76 -3.18
N LEU A 170 3.63 8.12 -4.33
CA LEU A 170 4.79 8.35 -5.19
C LEU A 170 4.50 9.54 -6.12
N PRO A 171 5.20 10.67 -5.99
CA PRO A 171 5.03 11.80 -6.89
C PRO A 171 5.39 11.44 -8.32
N GLY A 172 4.56 11.85 -9.27
CA GLY A 172 4.76 11.60 -10.70
C GLY A 172 3.51 11.87 -11.51
N ASP A 173 3.66 11.90 -12.82
CA ASP A 173 2.55 12.14 -13.74
C ASP A 173 1.61 10.94 -13.75
N PHE A 174 0.35 11.18 -13.41
CA PHE A 174 -0.77 10.26 -13.58
C PHE A 174 -1.69 10.80 -14.66
N THR A 175 -2.04 9.98 -15.62
CA THR A 175 -3.02 10.33 -16.65
C THR A 175 -3.73 9.05 -17.05
N CYS A 176 -5.06 9.05 -17.04
CA CYS A 176 -5.87 7.93 -17.54
C CYS A 176 -7.15 8.45 -18.17
N SER A 177 -7.77 7.64 -19.01
CA SER A 177 -9.11 7.88 -19.56
C SER A 177 -10.13 7.13 -18.72
N PRO A 178 -11.20 7.80 -18.21
CA PRO A 178 -12.27 7.10 -17.53
C PRO A 178 -12.97 6.11 -18.45
N ASP A 179 -13.39 4.97 -17.93
CA ASP A 179 -14.16 3.96 -18.64
C ASP A 179 -15.62 4.39 -18.77
N ASP A 180 -16.18 4.29 -19.97
CA ASP A 180 -17.61 4.50 -20.19
C ASP A 180 -18.40 3.29 -19.65
N ILE A 181 -19.22 3.53 -18.63
CA ILE A 181 -20.07 2.50 -18.01
C ILE A 181 -21.55 2.65 -18.41
N GLY A 182 -21.85 3.50 -19.37
CA GLY A 182 -23.19 3.74 -19.92
C GLY A 182 -23.95 4.88 -19.26
N GLU A 183 -25.04 5.33 -19.87
CA GLU A 183 -25.92 6.39 -19.37
C GLU A 183 -25.17 7.72 -19.09
N SER A 184 -24.24 8.11 -19.95
CA SER A 184 -23.38 9.29 -19.78
C SER A 184 -22.60 9.28 -18.46
N THR A 185 -22.28 8.06 -17.98
CA THR A 185 -21.55 7.82 -16.75
C THR A 185 -20.21 7.22 -17.08
N PHE A 186 -19.18 7.75 -16.45
CA PHE A 186 -17.80 7.31 -16.61
C PHE A 186 -17.22 6.93 -15.25
N SER A 187 -16.31 5.98 -15.22
CA SER A 187 -15.66 5.53 -13.98
C SER A 187 -14.17 5.57 -14.13
N VAL A 188 -13.47 5.99 -13.09
CA VAL A 188 -12.02 5.96 -13.00
C VAL A 188 -11.58 5.62 -11.60
N ILE A 189 -10.50 4.84 -11.47
CA ILE A 189 -9.88 4.55 -10.19
C ILE A 189 -8.63 5.43 -10.06
N LEU A 190 -8.56 6.16 -8.95
CA LEU A 190 -7.51 7.12 -8.67
C LEU A 190 -6.62 6.64 -7.52
N PRO A 191 -5.30 6.84 -7.60
CA PRO A 191 -4.44 6.71 -6.43
C PRO A 191 -4.70 7.87 -5.47
N ARG A 192 -4.30 7.70 -4.21
CA ARG A 192 -4.27 8.74 -3.19
C ARG A 192 -3.51 9.96 -3.69
N GLN A 193 -4.12 11.14 -3.65
CA GLN A 193 -3.45 12.38 -4.03
C GLN A 193 -2.78 13.04 -2.81
N THR A 194 -1.81 13.91 -3.06
CA THR A 194 -1.11 14.67 -2.01
C THR A 194 -1.47 16.15 -1.99
N ASP A 195 -2.14 16.61 -3.05
CA ASP A 195 -2.49 18.01 -3.23
C ASP A 195 -3.79 18.15 -4.05
N ALA A 196 -4.12 19.37 -4.44
CA ALA A 196 -5.29 19.70 -5.24
C ALA A 196 -5.01 19.77 -6.75
N SER A 197 -3.96 19.11 -7.24
CA SER A 197 -3.55 19.18 -8.65
C SER A 197 -4.40 18.33 -9.60
N LEU A 198 -5.35 17.55 -9.08
CA LEU A 198 -6.20 16.68 -9.89
C LEU A 198 -7.04 17.49 -10.88
N LEU A 199 -6.92 17.16 -12.17
CA LEU A 199 -7.62 17.81 -13.27
C LEU A 199 -8.48 16.82 -14.05
N LEU A 200 -9.63 17.25 -14.54
CA LEU A 200 -10.39 16.58 -15.57
C LEU A 200 -10.35 17.41 -16.86
N GLN A 201 -9.92 16.81 -17.94
CA GLN A 201 -9.95 17.40 -19.27
C GLN A 201 -11.01 16.73 -20.11
N ILE A 202 -11.87 17.51 -20.75
CA ILE A 202 -12.93 17.05 -21.63
C ILE A 202 -12.74 17.67 -23.01
N ASN A 203 -12.61 16.84 -24.04
CA ASN A 203 -12.60 17.25 -25.44
C ASN A 203 -13.97 16.89 -26.07
N ASP A 204 -14.69 17.90 -26.50
CA ASP A 204 -16.05 17.76 -27.06
C ASP A 204 -16.05 17.47 -28.57
N GLY A 205 -14.88 17.16 -29.14
CA GLY A 205 -14.73 16.89 -30.58
C GLY A 205 -14.72 18.15 -31.48
N THR A 206 -14.96 19.34 -30.93
CA THR A 206 -14.88 20.63 -31.67
C THR A 206 -13.46 21.20 -31.71
N GLY A 207 -12.52 20.54 -31.01
CA GLY A 207 -11.13 20.98 -30.83
C GLY A 207 -10.93 21.89 -29.61
N VAL A 208 -11.97 22.12 -28.82
CA VAL A 208 -11.90 22.83 -27.55
C VAL A 208 -11.76 21.81 -26.42
N VAL A 209 -10.71 21.95 -25.62
CA VAL A 209 -10.51 21.17 -24.40
C VAL A 209 -10.88 22.02 -23.21
N LYS A 210 -11.94 21.61 -22.48
CA LYS A 210 -12.27 22.22 -21.18
C LYS A 210 -11.51 21.49 -20.08
N THR A 211 -10.93 22.26 -19.17
CA THR A 211 -10.18 21.71 -18.04
C THR A 211 -10.85 22.12 -16.73
N PHE A 212 -11.18 21.13 -15.90
CA PHE A 212 -11.81 21.30 -14.60
C PHE A 212 -10.80 21.00 -13.50
N ALA A 213 -10.62 21.91 -12.56
CA ALA A 213 -9.73 21.76 -11.41
C ALA A 213 -10.40 20.88 -10.32
N LEU A 214 -10.60 19.59 -10.60
CA LEU A 214 -11.31 18.67 -9.69
C LEU A 214 -10.72 18.67 -8.29
N GLY A 215 -9.40 18.70 -8.18
CA GLY A 215 -8.70 18.67 -6.89
C GLY A 215 -9.08 19.83 -5.99
N GLU A 216 -9.29 21.02 -6.54
CA GLU A 216 -9.71 22.19 -5.77
C GLU A 216 -11.17 22.04 -5.26
N TYR A 217 -12.07 21.49 -6.08
CA TYR A 217 -13.46 21.25 -5.67
C TYR A 217 -13.56 20.11 -4.64
N ILE A 218 -12.83 19.01 -4.85
CA ILE A 218 -12.75 17.88 -3.90
C ILE A 218 -12.22 18.37 -2.54
N LYS A 219 -11.17 19.19 -2.54
CA LYS A 219 -10.64 19.81 -1.32
C LYS A 219 -11.65 20.75 -0.65
N ALA A 220 -12.38 21.54 -1.44
CA ALA A 220 -13.41 22.46 -0.93
C ALA A 220 -14.59 21.72 -0.26
N CYS A 221 -14.89 20.47 -0.67
CA CYS A 221 -15.86 19.59 0.00
C CYS A 221 -15.34 19.06 1.36
N GLY A 222 -14.06 19.27 1.69
CA GLY A 222 -13.46 18.71 2.89
C GLY A 222 -13.04 17.25 2.77
N TYR A 223 -12.93 16.72 1.55
CA TYR A 223 -12.41 15.36 1.33
C TYR A 223 -10.94 15.30 1.75
N ASP A 224 -10.61 14.27 2.54
CA ASP A 224 -9.27 14.07 3.07
C ASP A 224 -8.58 12.88 2.40
N TRP A 225 -7.59 13.17 1.57
CA TRP A 225 -6.75 12.17 0.94
C TRP A 225 -5.82 11.43 1.92
N THR A 226 -5.71 11.89 3.18
CA THR A 226 -4.90 11.24 4.22
C THR A 226 -5.66 10.22 5.04
N ASP A 227 -6.99 10.09 4.85
CA ASP A 227 -7.79 9.05 5.48
C ASP A 227 -7.20 7.66 5.20
N TYR A 228 -7.22 6.77 6.18
CA TYR A 228 -6.71 5.41 6.04
C TYR A 228 -7.41 4.68 4.89
N ASP A 229 -8.75 4.70 4.88
CA ASP A 229 -9.58 4.08 3.86
C ASP A 229 -10.24 5.17 3.01
N LEU A 230 -9.81 5.30 1.75
CA LEU A 230 -10.34 6.32 0.85
C LEU A 230 -11.81 6.05 0.51
N LYS A 231 -12.62 7.10 0.57
CA LYS A 231 -14.02 7.07 0.16
C LYS A 231 -14.14 7.26 -1.35
N ASP A 232 -15.20 6.69 -1.92
CA ASP A 232 -15.50 6.90 -3.34
C ASP A 232 -16.17 8.25 -3.58
N LEU A 233 -15.98 8.78 -4.76
CA LEU A 233 -16.48 10.08 -5.19
C LEU A 233 -17.48 9.93 -6.33
N THR A 234 -18.46 10.82 -6.35
CA THR A 234 -19.38 11.03 -7.48
C THR A 234 -19.28 12.49 -7.90
N VAL A 235 -19.02 12.72 -9.17
CA VAL A 235 -18.88 14.03 -9.77
C VAL A 235 -19.94 14.19 -10.87
N GLY A 236 -20.86 15.11 -10.70
CA GLY A 236 -21.82 15.53 -11.75
C GLY A 236 -21.29 16.77 -12.46
N ILE A 237 -21.31 16.79 -13.77
CA ILE A 237 -20.89 17.93 -14.59
C ILE A 237 -22.05 18.34 -15.49
N ASP A 238 -22.63 19.51 -15.25
CA ASP A 238 -23.48 20.17 -16.23
C ASP A 238 -22.58 20.95 -17.21
N TYR A 239 -22.31 20.32 -18.35
CA TYR A 239 -21.38 20.88 -19.35
C TYR A 239 -21.91 22.18 -19.97
N ALA A 240 -23.24 22.34 -20.05
CA ALA A 240 -23.89 23.50 -20.62
C ALA A 240 -23.90 24.71 -19.65
N ARG A 241 -24.12 24.43 -18.37
CA ARG A 241 -24.22 25.47 -17.32
C ARG A 241 -22.89 25.76 -16.65
N THR A 242 -21.85 24.97 -16.96
CA THR A 242 -20.55 25.09 -16.29
C THR A 242 -20.67 24.93 -14.76
N GLN A 243 -21.41 23.92 -14.34
CA GLN A 243 -21.58 23.55 -12.93
C GLN A 243 -20.93 22.19 -12.64
N ILE A 244 -20.34 22.07 -11.45
CA ILE A 244 -19.87 20.80 -10.91
C ILE A 244 -20.60 20.50 -9.60
N VAL A 245 -21.05 19.25 -9.47
CA VAL A 245 -21.65 18.71 -8.25
C VAL A 245 -20.76 17.59 -7.75
N ILE A 246 -20.41 17.59 -6.47
CA ILE A 246 -19.59 16.54 -5.86
C ILE A 246 -20.34 15.92 -4.69
N ALA A 247 -20.40 14.60 -4.68
CA ALA A 247 -20.87 13.80 -3.55
C ALA A 247 -19.77 12.81 -3.13
N VAL A 248 -19.61 12.62 -1.82
CA VAL A 248 -18.65 11.69 -1.23
C VAL A 248 -19.43 10.52 -0.64
N GLN A 249 -18.98 9.30 -0.87
CA GLN A 249 -19.61 8.10 -0.35
C GLN A 249 -19.73 8.16 1.19
N GLY A 250 -20.96 7.90 1.68
CA GLY A 250 -21.26 7.91 3.12
C GLY A 250 -21.41 9.30 3.73
N TRP A 251 -21.43 10.37 2.93
CA TRP A 251 -21.78 11.71 3.38
C TRP A 251 -23.21 12.03 2.97
N ASP A 252 -23.93 12.74 3.85
CA ASP A 252 -25.31 13.19 3.58
C ASP A 252 -25.37 14.48 2.75
N GLU A 253 -24.22 15.14 2.56
CA GLU A 253 -24.11 16.42 1.90
C GLU A 253 -23.65 16.26 0.44
N VAL A 254 -24.23 17.07 -0.44
CA VAL A 254 -23.85 17.23 -1.84
C VAL A 254 -23.36 18.68 -2.02
N TYR A 255 -22.21 18.85 -2.66
CA TYR A 255 -21.59 20.14 -2.86
C TYR A 255 -21.75 20.58 -4.31
N GLU A 256 -22.24 21.81 -4.54
CA GLU A 256 -22.41 22.40 -5.85
C GLU A 256 -21.46 23.58 -6.03
N PHE A 257 -20.81 23.66 -7.18
CA PHE A 257 -19.87 24.72 -7.52
C PHE A 257 -20.14 25.29 -8.89
N ASP A 258 -20.11 26.62 -9.00
CA ASP A 258 -20.08 27.29 -10.30
C ASP A 258 -18.65 27.29 -10.84
N ILE A 259 -18.47 26.88 -12.09
CA ILE A 259 -17.16 26.84 -12.72
C ILE A 259 -16.88 28.23 -13.31
N VAL A 260 -15.82 28.84 -12.83
CA VAL A 260 -15.27 30.05 -13.47
C VAL A 260 -14.30 29.58 -14.56
N ILE A 261 -14.70 29.78 -15.82
CA ILE A 261 -13.92 29.46 -17.01
C ILE A 261 -12.95 30.62 -17.31
#